data_1c00bb4553fb5c5598818fb7938d492e
#
_entry.id   1c00bb4553fb5c5598818fb7938d492e
#
_cell.length_a   1.000
_cell.length_b   1.000
_cell.length_c   1.000
_cell.angle_alpha   90.00
_cell.angle_beta   90.00
_cell.angle_gamma   90.00
#
_symmetry.space_group_name_H-M   'P 1'
#
loop_
_entity.id
_entity.type
_entity.pdbx_description
1 polymer ?
#
loop_
_entity_poly.entity_id
_entity_poly.type
_entity_poly.pdbx_seq_one_letter_code
_entity_poly.pdbx_strand_id
1 'polypeptide(L)'
;MPIEIIRCLEDNYAYLLHDEATGETTLIDAPEAAPILAVLRDKGWTLTRVLITHHHWDHVEGLSAILNAAPAPVFGARADAHRLPPLDHAFAPGDRLPGGAEVLDAPGHTLGHVAFHFPALRAVFTADSLMTHGCGRLFEGTADQMFDTLARLDALPADTRIYSGHDYARANLAFAARFAPDPAALAARQAELPVLAEQGRPTTGTTLASERLLNPYLRCDLPQVAAAAGLPGADARAVLAEIRRQKDAA
;
A
#
# COMPACT_ATOMS: atom_id res chain seq x y z
N MET A 1 0.68 -19.58 1.87
CA MET A 1 1.75 -18.55 2.12
C MET A 1 1.22 -17.56 3.13
N PRO A 2 1.64 -17.62 4.42
CA PRO A 2 1.30 -16.61 5.42
C PRO A 2 1.92 -15.24 5.07
N ILE A 3 1.21 -14.18 5.46
CA ILE A 3 1.67 -12.79 5.37
C ILE A 3 1.79 -12.26 6.79
N GLU A 4 3.02 -11.96 7.20
CA GLU A 4 3.29 -11.28 8.46
C GLU A 4 3.33 -9.77 8.21
N ILE A 5 2.53 -9.03 8.98
CA ILE A 5 2.46 -7.57 8.91
C ILE A 5 3.28 -7.02 10.07
N ILE A 6 4.35 -6.30 9.77
CA ILE A 6 5.31 -5.83 10.75
C ILE A 6 5.19 -4.32 10.88
N ARG A 7 4.90 -3.85 12.10
CA ARG A 7 4.95 -2.41 12.42
C ARG A 7 6.40 -1.97 12.53
N CYS A 8 6.72 -0.91 11.86
CA CYS A 8 8.03 -0.30 11.81
C CYS A 8 7.89 1.20 12.06
N LEU A 9 8.93 1.81 12.59
CA LEU A 9 8.96 3.25 12.89
C LEU A 9 7.73 3.67 13.72
N GLU A 10 7.12 4.81 13.41
CA GLU A 10 5.92 5.30 14.11
C GLU A 10 4.64 4.63 13.57
N ASP A 11 4.50 4.55 12.25
CA ASP A 11 3.28 4.10 11.59
C ASP A 11 3.48 3.30 10.30
N ASN A 12 4.73 2.98 9.92
CA ASN A 12 5.02 2.20 8.72
C ASN A 12 4.68 0.71 8.89
N TYR A 13 4.40 0.06 7.77
CA TYR A 13 4.29 -1.38 7.65
C TYR A 13 5.36 -1.94 6.70
N ALA A 14 6.00 -3.04 7.12
CA ALA A 14 6.71 -3.97 6.25
C ALA A 14 5.98 -5.31 6.20
N TYR A 15 6.23 -6.09 5.16
CA TYR A 15 5.52 -7.36 4.98
C TYR A 15 6.50 -8.49 4.68
N LEU A 16 6.37 -9.59 5.42
CA LEU A 16 7.06 -10.84 5.08
C LEU A 16 6.06 -11.87 4.56
N LEU A 17 6.34 -12.39 3.38
CA LEU A 17 5.57 -13.46 2.75
C LEU A 17 6.44 -14.72 2.76
N HIS A 18 5.99 -15.78 3.43
CA HIS A 18 6.72 -17.03 3.50
C HIS A 18 5.98 -18.14 2.77
N ASP A 19 6.66 -18.80 1.85
CA ASP A 19 6.15 -20.00 1.17
C ASP A 19 6.66 -21.26 1.88
N GLU A 20 5.79 -21.90 2.63
CA GLU A 20 6.13 -23.12 3.38
C GLU A 20 6.54 -24.29 2.48
N ALA A 21 6.10 -24.30 1.22
CA ALA A 21 6.43 -25.38 0.28
C ALA A 21 7.84 -25.26 -0.27
N THR A 22 8.33 -24.03 -0.48
CA THR A 22 9.67 -23.76 -1.04
C THR A 22 10.66 -23.27 0.01
N GLY A 23 10.20 -22.82 1.17
CA GLY A 23 11.01 -22.16 2.19
C GLY A 23 11.42 -20.72 1.82
N GLU A 24 10.90 -20.19 0.71
CA GLU A 24 11.23 -18.83 0.26
C GLU A 24 10.51 -17.78 1.12
N THR A 25 11.23 -16.70 1.46
CA THR A 25 10.68 -15.55 2.19
C THR A 25 10.95 -14.27 1.43
N THR A 26 9.88 -13.56 1.10
CA THR A 26 9.94 -12.25 0.43
C THR A 26 9.65 -11.15 1.44
N LEU A 27 10.53 -10.16 1.55
CA LEU A 27 10.27 -8.91 2.26
C LEU A 27 9.76 -7.86 1.27
N ILE A 28 8.71 -7.13 1.63
CA ILE A 28 8.24 -5.96 0.90
C ILE A 28 8.45 -4.74 1.77
N ASP A 29 9.25 -3.83 1.27
CA ASP A 29 9.82 -2.65 1.91
C ASP A 29 10.60 -2.96 3.20
N ALA A 30 11.52 -2.08 3.55
CA ALA A 30 12.47 -2.24 4.64
C ALA A 30 12.58 -0.96 5.50
N PRO A 31 11.51 -0.52 6.15
CA PRO A 31 11.49 0.71 6.95
C PRO A 31 12.47 0.68 8.13
N GLU A 32 12.51 -0.44 8.84
CA GLU A 32 13.27 -0.59 10.07
C GLU A 32 13.77 -2.04 10.22
N ALA A 33 15.07 -2.20 10.54
CA ALA A 33 15.67 -3.52 10.55
C ALA A 33 15.27 -4.36 11.77
N ALA A 34 15.22 -3.78 12.96
CA ALA A 34 15.08 -4.53 14.21
C ALA A 34 13.79 -5.38 14.26
N PRO A 35 12.59 -4.85 14.00
CA PRO A 35 11.35 -5.64 14.05
C PRO A 35 11.31 -6.70 12.94
N ILE A 36 11.83 -6.41 11.74
CA ILE A 36 11.85 -7.35 10.62
C ILE A 36 12.76 -8.55 10.93
N LEU A 37 13.98 -8.28 11.40
CA LEU A 37 14.93 -9.33 11.79
C LEU A 37 14.45 -10.16 12.98
N ALA A 38 13.69 -9.55 13.91
CA ALA A 38 13.07 -10.26 15.02
C ALA A 38 12.06 -11.30 14.51
N VAL A 39 11.18 -10.94 13.59
CA VAL A 39 10.19 -11.86 12.99
C VAL A 39 10.89 -12.98 12.23
N LEU A 40 11.88 -12.67 11.40
CA LEU A 40 12.66 -13.69 10.66
C LEU A 40 13.27 -14.72 11.63
N ARG A 41 13.93 -14.25 12.70
CA ARG A 41 14.54 -15.11 13.72
C ARG A 41 13.49 -15.94 14.46
N ASP A 42 12.41 -15.32 14.93
CA ASP A 42 11.40 -15.97 15.78
C ASP A 42 10.61 -17.03 15.00
N LYS A 43 10.44 -16.83 13.68
CA LYS A 43 9.81 -17.80 12.77
C LYS A 43 10.83 -18.84 12.21
N GLY A 44 12.13 -18.61 12.37
CA GLY A 44 13.18 -19.44 11.74
C GLY A 44 13.20 -19.32 10.21
N TRP A 45 12.74 -18.18 9.67
CA TRP A 45 12.68 -17.93 8.23
C TRP A 45 13.99 -17.34 7.70
N THR A 46 14.40 -17.81 6.53
CA THR A 46 15.54 -17.25 5.79
C THR A 46 15.03 -16.29 4.73
N LEU A 47 15.48 -15.03 4.78
CA LEU A 47 15.15 -14.05 3.75
C LEU A 47 15.74 -14.48 2.40
N THR A 48 14.93 -14.49 1.35
CA THR A 48 15.36 -14.90 0.01
C THR A 48 15.29 -13.78 -1.03
N ARG A 49 14.54 -12.72 -0.78
CA ARG A 49 14.47 -11.52 -1.62
C ARG A 49 13.86 -10.34 -0.89
N VAL A 50 14.20 -9.13 -1.36
CA VAL A 50 13.58 -7.87 -0.94
C VAL A 50 12.98 -7.19 -2.16
N LEU A 51 11.73 -6.78 -2.09
CA LEU A 51 11.02 -6.00 -3.11
C LEU A 51 10.79 -4.58 -2.57
N ILE A 52 11.26 -3.56 -3.27
CA ILE A 52 11.09 -2.15 -2.88
C ILE A 52 10.05 -1.49 -3.76
N THR A 53 9.05 -0.86 -3.13
CA THR A 53 7.95 -0.19 -3.82
C THR A 53 8.35 1.16 -4.38
N HIS A 54 9.07 1.96 -3.60
CA HIS A 54 9.54 3.29 -3.97
C HIS A 54 10.73 3.74 -3.09
N HIS A 55 11.30 4.90 -3.38
CA HIS A 55 12.58 5.33 -2.83
C HIS A 55 12.52 6.13 -1.52
N HIS A 56 11.34 6.44 -0.97
CA HIS A 56 11.27 7.21 0.26
C HIS A 56 12.01 6.51 1.40
N TRP A 57 12.68 7.32 2.22
CA TRP A 57 13.59 6.85 3.25
C TRP A 57 12.94 5.85 4.22
N ASP A 58 11.71 6.13 4.60
CA ASP A 58 10.91 5.31 5.52
C ASP A 58 10.38 4.00 4.90
N HIS A 59 10.78 3.68 3.66
CA HIS A 59 10.59 2.38 3.01
C HIS A 59 11.91 1.63 2.76
N VAL A 60 13.06 2.28 2.96
CA VAL A 60 14.38 1.71 2.63
C VAL A 60 15.44 1.87 3.73
N GLU A 61 15.20 2.66 4.78
CA GLU A 61 16.18 3.02 5.83
C GLU A 61 16.80 1.78 6.51
N GLY A 62 15.98 0.77 6.79
CA GLY A 62 16.42 -0.48 7.43
C GLY A 62 17.18 -1.44 6.52
N LEU A 63 17.15 -1.24 5.19
CA LEU A 63 17.61 -2.23 4.22
C LEU A 63 19.06 -2.64 4.44
N SER A 64 19.96 -1.68 4.60
CA SER A 64 21.40 -1.99 4.78
C SER A 64 21.66 -2.88 5.99
N ALA A 65 21.00 -2.58 7.12
CA ALA A 65 21.15 -3.37 8.35
C ALA A 65 20.52 -4.78 8.19
N ILE A 66 19.40 -4.88 7.47
CA ILE A 66 18.78 -6.18 7.15
C ILE A 66 19.73 -7.03 6.32
N LEU A 67 20.28 -6.49 5.23
CA LEU A 67 21.15 -7.22 4.31
C LEU A 67 22.47 -7.64 4.98
N ASN A 68 22.98 -6.87 5.93
CA ASN A 68 24.15 -7.25 6.71
C ASN A 68 23.88 -8.47 7.62
N ALA A 69 22.68 -8.62 8.14
CA ALA A 69 22.28 -9.71 9.04
C ALA A 69 21.67 -10.92 8.29
N ALA A 70 20.94 -10.65 7.22
CA ALA A 70 20.20 -11.61 6.39
C ALA A 70 20.37 -11.25 4.91
N PRO A 71 21.51 -11.60 4.27
CA PRO A 71 21.78 -11.26 2.88
C PRO A 71 20.73 -11.84 1.93
N ALA A 72 20.21 -11.00 1.03
CA ALA A 72 19.24 -11.39 0.02
C ALA A 72 19.28 -10.41 -1.17
N PRO A 73 18.95 -10.83 -2.39
CA PRO A 73 18.89 -9.94 -3.55
C PRO A 73 17.76 -8.92 -3.41
N VAL A 74 18.07 -7.69 -3.83
CA VAL A 74 17.17 -6.52 -3.80
C VAL A 74 16.62 -6.27 -5.20
N PHE A 75 15.30 -6.17 -5.28
CA PHE A 75 14.53 -5.90 -6.48
C PHE A 75 13.88 -4.52 -6.38
N GLY A 76 14.02 -3.67 -7.40
CA GLY A 76 13.42 -2.35 -7.45
C GLY A 76 13.08 -1.88 -8.85
N ALA A 77 12.29 -0.82 -8.96
CA ALA A 77 11.88 -0.26 -10.23
C ALA A 77 13.07 0.34 -11.00
N ARG A 78 13.28 -0.10 -12.25
CA ARG A 78 14.34 0.40 -13.13
C ARG A 78 14.26 1.91 -13.34
N ALA A 79 13.06 2.44 -13.47
CA ALA A 79 12.82 3.85 -13.65
C ALA A 79 13.31 4.69 -12.46
N ASP A 80 13.35 4.11 -11.27
CA ASP A 80 13.73 4.76 -10.02
C ASP A 80 15.10 4.33 -9.47
N ALA A 81 15.84 3.48 -10.19
CA ALA A 81 17.11 2.89 -9.76
C ALA A 81 18.17 3.91 -9.34
N HIS A 82 18.10 5.13 -9.87
CA HIS A 82 19.04 6.23 -9.53
C HIS A 82 18.80 6.84 -8.14
N ARG A 83 17.64 6.54 -7.51
CA ARG A 83 17.24 7.02 -6.17
C ARG A 83 17.10 5.88 -5.15
N LEU A 84 16.92 4.66 -5.65
CA LEU A 84 16.84 3.47 -4.81
C LEU A 84 18.22 3.05 -4.28
N PRO A 85 18.27 2.32 -3.16
CA PRO A 85 19.50 1.62 -2.79
C PRO A 85 20.02 0.74 -3.93
N PRO A 86 21.29 0.30 -3.90
CA PRO A 86 21.82 -0.60 -4.92
C PRO A 86 20.91 -1.83 -5.14
N LEU A 87 20.56 -2.06 -6.40
CA LEU A 87 19.66 -3.15 -6.81
C LEU A 87 20.48 -4.30 -7.41
N ASP A 88 20.14 -5.53 -7.04
CA ASP A 88 20.61 -6.74 -7.73
C ASP A 88 19.80 -6.98 -9.00
N HIS A 89 18.50 -6.64 -8.96
CA HIS A 89 17.59 -6.83 -10.08
C HIS A 89 16.70 -5.59 -10.27
N ALA A 90 16.73 -5.03 -11.47
CA ALA A 90 15.86 -3.93 -11.86
C ALA A 90 14.71 -4.44 -12.74
N PHE A 91 13.48 -4.15 -12.37
CA PHE A 91 12.26 -4.54 -13.07
C PHE A 91 11.50 -3.34 -13.67
N ALA A 92 10.50 -3.63 -14.48
CA ALA A 92 9.54 -2.66 -15.03
C ALA A 92 8.09 -3.10 -14.71
N PRO A 93 7.13 -2.15 -14.74
CA PRO A 93 5.72 -2.51 -14.70
C PRO A 93 5.35 -3.56 -15.77
N GLY A 94 4.56 -4.56 -15.38
CA GLY A 94 4.20 -5.70 -16.22
C GLY A 94 5.11 -6.93 -16.05
N ASP A 95 6.27 -6.78 -15.41
CA ASP A 95 7.15 -7.93 -15.14
C ASP A 95 6.52 -8.84 -14.06
N ARG A 96 6.88 -10.13 -14.16
CA ARG A 96 6.60 -11.15 -13.14
C ARG A 96 7.88 -11.49 -12.41
N LEU A 97 7.86 -11.35 -11.09
CA LEU A 97 9.00 -11.60 -10.24
C LEU A 97 8.97 -13.00 -9.62
N PRO A 98 10.11 -13.53 -9.17
CA PRO A 98 10.14 -14.73 -8.35
C PRO A 98 9.21 -14.62 -7.14
N GLY A 99 8.58 -15.74 -6.75
CA GLY A 99 7.56 -15.73 -5.69
C GLY A 99 6.15 -15.37 -6.17
N GLY A 100 5.97 -15.09 -7.48
CA GLY A 100 4.66 -14.90 -8.11
C GLY A 100 4.11 -13.48 -8.06
N ALA A 101 4.95 -12.50 -7.74
CA ALA A 101 4.56 -11.09 -7.79
C ALA A 101 4.44 -10.58 -9.23
N GLU A 102 3.34 -9.89 -9.53
CA GLU A 102 3.15 -9.09 -10.75
C GLU A 102 3.39 -7.61 -10.39
N VAL A 103 4.26 -6.94 -11.14
CA VAL A 103 4.59 -5.53 -10.91
C VAL A 103 3.54 -4.65 -11.59
N LEU A 104 2.84 -3.87 -10.81
CA LEU A 104 1.87 -2.87 -11.29
C LEU A 104 2.49 -1.47 -11.22
N ASP A 105 2.37 -0.71 -12.30
CA ASP A 105 2.72 0.70 -12.31
C ASP A 105 1.79 1.49 -11.38
N ALA A 106 2.34 2.27 -10.47
CA ALA A 106 1.56 2.97 -9.45
C ALA A 106 2.04 4.42 -9.19
N PRO A 107 2.29 5.23 -10.27
CA PRO A 107 2.74 6.59 -10.11
C PRO A 107 1.68 7.49 -9.46
N GLY A 108 2.14 8.56 -8.82
CA GLY A 108 1.29 9.55 -8.16
C GLY A 108 1.94 10.05 -6.87
N HIS A 109 2.15 9.18 -5.89
CA HIS A 109 2.89 9.50 -4.69
C HIS A 109 4.35 9.85 -5.03
N THR A 110 5.05 8.93 -5.70
CA THR A 110 6.28 9.21 -6.43
C THR A 110 6.13 8.81 -7.90
N LEU A 111 7.02 9.25 -8.78
CA LEU A 111 6.95 8.92 -10.22
C LEU A 111 7.33 7.48 -10.51
N GLY A 112 8.27 6.91 -9.74
CA GLY A 112 8.74 5.54 -9.91
C GLY A 112 8.06 4.52 -9.01
N HIS A 113 6.97 4.88 -8.33
CA HIS A 113 6.24 4.00 -7.42
C HIS A 113 5.62 2.81 -8.15
N VAL A 114 5.71 1.63 -7.54
CA VAL A 114 5.07 0.39 -8.01
C VAL A 114 4.29 -0.29 -6.90
N ALA A 115 3.32 -1.11 -7.29
CA ALA A 115 2.64 -2.03 -6.40
C ALA A 115 2.94 -3.48 -6.80
N PHE A 116 2.91 -4.40 -5.82
CA PHE A 116 3.14 -5.82 -6.06
C PHE A 116 1.84 -6.60 -5.86
N HIS A 117 1.31 -7.15 -6.94
CA HIS A 117 0.13 -8.00 -6.93
C HIS A 117 0.53 -9.47 -6.87
N PHE A 118 -0.03 -10.21 -5.93
CA PHE A 118 0.13 -11.66 -5.79
C PHE A 118 -1.23 -12.32 -6.02
N PRO A 119 -1.58 -12.69 -7.27
CA PRO A 119 -2.90 -13.25 -7.59
C PRO A 119 -3.26 -14.49 -6.79
N ALA A 120 -2.29 -15.40 -6.59
CA ALA A 120 -2.49 -16.64 -5.83
C ALA A 120 -2.85 -16.38 -4.34
N LEU A 121 -2.44 -15.24 -3.79
CA LEU A 121 -2.73 -14.83 -2.42
C LEU A 121 -3.95 -13.92 -2.32
N ARG A 122 -4.49 -13.47 -3.46
CA ARG A 122 -5.49 -12.39 -3.52
C ARG A 122 -5.04 -11.16 -2.73
N ALA A 123 -3.79 -10.76 -2.93
CA ALA A 123 -3.13 -9.71 -2.17
C ALA A 123 -2.45 -8.73 -3.11
N VAL A 124 -2.53 -7.43 -2.80
CA VAL A 124 -1.76 -6.37 -3.46
C VAL A 124 -1.12 -5.47 -2.41
N PHE A 125 0.19 -5.29 -2.54
CA PHE A 125 0.98 -4.42 -1.68
C PHE A 125 1.12 -3.09 -2.40
N THR A 126 0.38 -2.12 -1.92
CA THR A 126 0.15 -0.83 -2.58
C THR A 126 0.99 0.29 -1.98
N ALA A 127 1.67 0.03 -0.87
CA ALA A 127 2.45 1.02 -0.12
C ALA A 127 1.72 2.38 -0.07
N ASP A 128 2.30 3.42 -0.67
CA ASP A 128 1.80 4.78 -0.58
C ASP A 128 0.98 5.24 -1.79
N SER A 129 0.52 4.31 -2.62
CA SER A 129 -0.46 4.62 -3.67
C SER A 129 -1.90 4.50 -3.13
N LEU A 130 -2.47 3.31 -3.06
CA LEU A 130 -3.78 3.07 -2.44
C LEU A 130 -3.59 2.72 -0.96
N MET A 131 -4.10 3.54 -0.08
CA MET A 131 -4.07 3.31 1.37
C MET A 131 -5.43 2.88 1.89
N THR A 132 -5.45 2.22 3.05
CA THR A 132 -6.69 1.90 3.75
C THR A 132 -7.53 3.17 3.97
N HIS A 133 -8.68 3.22 3.32
CA HIS A 133 -9.65 4.34 3.29
C HIS A 133 -9.11 5.67 2.72
N GLY A 134 -8.01 5.62 1.94
CA GLY A 134 -7.36 6.81 1.40
C GLY A 134 -6.43 6.52 0.23
N CYS A 135 -5.63 7.51 -0.12
CA CYS A 135 -4.49 7.40 -1.02
C CYS A 135 -3.32 8.26 -0.52
N GLY A 136 -2.12 7.98 -1.00
CA GLY A 136 -0.92 8.72 -0.66
C GLY A 136 -0.94 10.18 -1.10
N ARG A 137 -0.13 11.01 -0.43
CA ARG A 137 0.11 12.39 -0.85
C ARG A 137 0.85 12.39 -2.19
N LEU A 138 0.60 13.40 -3.01
CA LEU A 138 1.25 13.58 -4.31
C LEU A 138 2.52 14.44 -4.11
N PHE A 139 3.66 13.80 -3.85
CA PHE A 139 4.92 14.53 -3.70
C PHE A 139 5.56 14.86 -5.05
N GLU A 140 5.41 13.97 -6.03
CA GLU A 140 6.07 14.11 -7.34
C GLU A 140 5.08 14.04 -8.50
N GLY A 141 4.09 13.15 -8.39
CA GLY A 141 3.14 12.93 -9.46
C GLY A 141 1.95 13.89 -9.45
N THR A 142 1.04 13.67 -10.37
CA THR A 142 -0.18 14.45 -10.54
C THR A 142 -1.41 13.69 -10.06
N ALA A 143 -2.52 14.40 -9.85
CA ALA A 143 -3.81 13.80 -9.54
C ALA A 143 -4.30 12.86 -10.65
N ASP A 144 -4.00 13.18 -11.92
CA ASP A 144 -4.33 12.33 -13.06
C ASP A 144 -3.56 11.00 -13.02
N GLN A 145 -2.26 11.05 -12.70
CA GLN A 145 -1.47 9.82 -12.54
C GLN A 145 -1.98 8.96 -11.38
N MET A 146 -2.31 9.58 -10.25
CA MET A 146 -2.91 8.85 -9.12
C MET A 146 -4.27 8.28 -9.48
N PHE A 147 -5.11 9.01 -10.23
CA PHE A 147 -6.39 8.50 -10.72
C PHE A 147 -6.21 7.22 -11.56
N ASP A 148 -5.28 7.24 -12.52
CA ASP A 148 -4.98 6.08 -13.37
C ASP A 148 -4.40 4.92 -12.56
N THR A 149 -3.58 5.20 -11.55
CA THR A 149 -3.08 4.20 -10.59
C THR A 149 -4.21 3.56 -9.81
N LEU A 150 -5.09 4.36 -9.22
CA LEU A 150 -6.21 3.85 -8.43
C LEU A 150 -7.21 3.07 -9.29
N ALA A 151 -7.48 3.53 -10.52
CA ALA A 151 -8.32 2.80 -11.46
C ALA A 151 -7.73 1.42 -11.83
N ARG A 152 -6.40 1.34 -12.01
CA ARG A 152 -5.70 0.07 -12.27
C ARG A 152 -5.79 -0.88 -11.07
N LEU A 153 -5.61 -0.38 -9.85
CA LEU A 153 -5.73 -1.18 -8.64
C LEU A 153 -7.18 -1.61 -8.39
N ASP A 154 -8.13 -0.72 -8.66
CA ASP A 154 -9.55 -1.03 -8.51
C ASP A 154 -10.08 -2.04 -9.53
N ALA A 155 -9.40 -2.24 -10.65
CA ALA A 155 -9.74 -3.28 -11.62
C ALA A 155 -9.41 -4.70 -11.14
N LEU A 156 -8.67 -4.87 -10.04
CA LEU A 156 -8.38 -6.18 -9.45
C LEU A 156 -9.65 -6.82 -8.86
N PRO A 157 -9.66 -8.16 -8.67
CA PRO A 157 -10.79 -8.86 -8.05
C PRO A 157 -11.21 -8.24 -6.72
N ALA A 158 -12.52 -8.19 -6.47
CA ALA A 158 -13.11 -7.51 -5.32
C ALA A 158 -12.65 -8.07 -3.95
N ASP A 159 -12.26 -9.34 -3.92
CA ASP A 159 -11.73 -10.02 -2.74
C ASP A 159 -10.21 -9.87 -2.55
N THR A 160 -9.53 -9.13 -3.44
CA THR A 160 -8.13 -8.78 -3.29
C THR A 160 -7.95 -7.92 -2.05
N ARG A 161 -7.04 -8.35 -1.16
CA ARG A 161 -6.67 -7.58 0.04
C ARG A 161 -5.59 -6.55 -0.31
N ILE A 162 -5.78 -5.32 0.14
CA ILE A 162 -4.80 -4.25 -0.02
C ILE A 162 -3.93 -4.14 1.23
N TYR A 163 -2.63 -3.94 1.02
CA TYR A 163 -1.63 -3.77 2.06
C TYR A 163 -0.90 -2.45 1.83
N SER A 164 -1.25 -1.45 2.64
CA SER A 164 -0.73 -0.07 2.55
C SER A 164 0.61 0.10 3.26
N GLY A 165 1.36 1.16 2.93
CA GLY A 165 2.65 1.47 3.55
C GLY A 165 2.54 1.94 5.00
N HIS A 166 1.39 2.54 5.39
CA HIS A 166 1.22 3.19 6.68
C HIS A 166 -0.10 2.84 7.39
N ASP A 167 -0.11 2.99 8.72
CA ASP A 167 -1.28 2.84 9.60
C ASP A 167 -2.09 4.15 9.69
N TYR A 168 -2.59 4.64 8.57
CA TYR A 168 -3.39 5.87 8.51
C TYR A 168 -4.91 5.61 8.50
N ALA A 169 -5.36 4.37 8.70
CA ALA A 169 -6.77 3.99 8.53
C ALA A 169 -7.73 4.85 9.34
N ARG A 170 -7.40 5.17 10.60
CA ARG A 170 -8.25 5.99 11.47
C ARG A 170 -8.41 7.41 10.94
N ALA A 171 -7.31 8.08 10.60
CA ALA A 171 -7.34 9.45 10.08
C ALA A 171 -7.97 9.51 8.68
N ASN A 172 -7.73 8.48 7.86
CA ASN A 172 -8.33 8.38 6.55
C ASN A 172 -9.83 8.13 6.63
N LEU A 173 -10.30 7.23 7.51
CA LEU A 173 -11.74 6.97 7.69
C LEU A 173 -12.48 8.20 8.20
N ALA A 174 -11.90 8.94 9.16
CA ALA A 174 -12.47 10.19 9.65
C ALA A 174 -12.64 11.23 8.53
N PHE A 175 -11.66 11.33 7.64
CA PHE A 175 -11.75 12.20 6.47
C PHE A 175 -12.75 11.67 5.44
N ALA A 176 -12.72 10.37 5.13
CA ALA A 176 -13.58 9.69 4.16
C ALA A 176 -15.08 9.80 4.53
N ALA A 177 -15.39 9.87 5.83
CA ALA A 177 -16.76 10.06 6.33
C ALA A 177 -17.48 11.31 5.77
N ARG A 178 -16.73 12.30 5.27
CA ARG A 178 -17.24 13.53 4.66
C ARG A 178 -17.80 13.32 3.25
N PHE A 179 -17.48 12.21 2.58
CA PHE A 179 -17.73 11.98 1.15
C PHE A 179 -18.75 10.88 0.91
N ALA A 180 -19.87 10.92 1.66
CA ALA A 180 -21.02 10.03 1.51
C ALA A 180 -20.65 8.53 1.39
N PRO A 181 -19.89 7.94 2.35
CA PRO A 181 -19.61 6.52 2.36
C PRO A 181 -20.90 5.72 2.62
N ASP A 182 -20.83 4.39 2.40
CA ASP A 182 -21.91 3.51 2.86
C ASP A 182 -22.07 3.62 4.38
N PRO A 183 -23.25 3.99 4.91
CA PRO A 183 -23.41 4.24 6.34
C PRO A 183 -23.21 3.04 7.22
N ALA A 184 -23.59 1.83 6.77
CA ALA A 184 -23.44 0.59 7.54
C ALA A 184 -21.98 0.17 7.58
N ALA A 185 -21.28 0.24 6.44
CA ALA A 185 -19.85 -0.04 6.36
C ALA A 185 -19.05 0.96 7.20
N LEU A 186 -19.38 2.25 7.16
CA LEU A 186 -18.73 3.27 7.98
C LEU A 186 -18.89 2.98 9.48
N ALA A 187 -20.12 2.74 9.95
CA ALA A 187 -20.39 2.44 11.36
C ALA A 187 -19.65 1.18 11.82
N ALA A 188 -19.66 0.12 11.01
CA ALA A 188 -18.94 -1.12 11.31
C ALA A 188 -17.43 -0.89 11.44
N ARG A 189 -16.84 -0.15 10.50
CA ARG A 189 -15.40 0.13 10.51
C ARG A 189 -14.99 1.07 11.64
N GLN A 190 -15.81 2.07 11.96
CA GLN A 190 -15.58 2.95 13.12
C GLN A 190 -15.60 2.18 14.45
N ALA A 191 -16.44 1.16 14.57
CA ALA A 191 -16.48 0.29 15.75
C ALA A 191 -15.28 -0.69 15.79
N GLU A 192 -14.80 -1.15 14.64
CA GLU A 192 -13.69 -2.12 14.55
C GLU A 192 -12.33 -1.49 14.87
N LEU A 193 -12.03 -0.29 14.37
CA LEU A 193 -10.71 0.32 14.49
C LEU A 193 -10.20 0.47 15.94
N PRO A 194 -11.02 0.90 16.92
CA PRO A 194 -10.60 0.93 18.32
C PRO A 194 -10.22 -0.46 18.86
N VAL A 195 -10.99 -1.48 18.52
CA VAL A 195 -10.75 -2.88 18.94
C VAL A 195 -9.43 -3.40 18.37
N LEU A 196 -9.15 -3.12 17.08
CA LEU A 196 -7.86 -3.48 16.48
C LEU A 196 -6.70 -2.80 17.21
N ALA A 197 -6.84 -1.52 17.54
CA ALA A 197 -5.82 -0.76 18.27
C ALA A 197 -5.56 -1.32 19.67
N GLU A 198 -6.62 -1.65 20.44
CA GLU A 198 -6.50 -2.27 21.77
C GLU A 198 -5.81 -3.63 21.70
N GLN A 199 -6.02 -4.39 20.63
CA GLN A 199 -5.41 -5.69 20.39
C GLN A 199 -4.02 -5.61 19.76
N GLY A 200 -3.50 -4.43 19.45
CA GLY A 200 -2.24 -4.25 18.72
C GLY A 200 -2.27 -4.81 17.29
N ARG A 201 -3.46 -5.02 16.72
CA ARG A 201 -3.63 -5.58 15.38
C ARG A 201 -3.53 -4.50 14.31
N PRO A 202 -2.97 -4.85 13.12
CA PRO A 202 -2.86 -3.91 12.00
C PRO A 202 -4.25 -3.53 11.46
N THR A 203 -4.35 -2.34 10.87
CA THR A 203 -5.58 -1.83 10.27
C THR A 203 -5.64 -2.06 8.76
N THR A 204 -4.53 -2.43 8.13
CA THR A 204 -4.39 -2.79 6.72
C THR A 204 -4.88 -4.22 6.42
N GLY A 205 -4.88 -4.65 5.16
CA GLY A 205 -5.39 -5.95 4.74
C GLY A 205 -6.91 -5.96 4.51
N THR A 206 -7.52 -4.80 4.32
CA THR A 206 -8.92 -4.65 3.88
C THR A 206 -9.11 -5.14 2.45
N THR A 207 -10.30 -5.55 2.05
CA THR A 207 -10.58 -5.96 0.67
C THR A 207 -10.93 -4.75 -0.21
N LEU A 208 -10.68 -4.86 -1.52
CA LEU A 208 -11.16 -3.86 -2.48
C LEU A 208 -12.67 -3.66 -2.41
N ALA A 209 -13.44 -4.74 -2.18
CA ALA A 209 -14.89 -4.63 -1.95
C ALA A 209 -15.21 -3.69 -0.79
N SER A 210 -14.49 -3.80 0.33
CA SER A 210 -14.65 -2.91 1.49
C SER A 210 -14.21 -1.48 1.19
N GLU A 211 -13.09 -1.32 0.50
CA GLU A 211 -12.60 0.01 0.13
C GLU A 211 -13.57 0.75 -0.80
N ARG A 212 -14.21 0.07 -1.75
CA ARG A 212 -15.25 0.65 -2.63
C ARG A 212 -16.46 1.19 -1.88
N LEU A 213 -16.71 0.76 -0.64
CA LEU A 213 -17.79 1.29 0.19
C LEU A 213 -17.37 2.54 0.97
N LEU A 214 -16.08 2.68 1.29
CA LEU A 214 -15.57 3.66 2.26
C LEU A 214 -14.60 4.67 1.66
N ASN A 215 -13.71 4.24 0.77
CA ASN A 215 -12.62 5.05 0.25
C ASN A 215 -13.13 6.04 -0.81
N PRO A 216 -13.11 7.36 -0.56
CA PRO A 216 -13.68 8.34 -1.49
C PRO A 216 -12.92 8.39 -2.82
N TYR A 217 -11.63 8.03 -2.83
CA TYR A 217 -10.80 8.04 -4.04
C TYR A 217 -11.13 6.93 -5.03
N LEU A 218 -11.78 5.83 -4.58
CA LEU A 218 -12.30 4.77 -5.44
C LEU A 218 -13.77 4.99 -5.85
N ARG A 219 -14.34 6.17 -5.51
CA ARG A 219 -15.77 6.49 -5.66
C ARG A 219 -15.98 7.87 -6.30
N CYS A 220 -14.95 8.41 -6.93
CA CYS A 220 -14.98 9.76 -7.50
C CYS A 220 -15.99 9.92 -8.66
N ASP A 221 -16.40 8.82 -9.27
CA ASP A 221 -17.43 8.74 -10.32
C ASP A 221 -18.88 8.86 -9.78
N LEU A 222 -19.08 8.74 -8.47
CA LEU A 222 -20.40 8.79 -7.86
C LEU A 222 -20.87 10.23 -7.66
N PRO A 223 -22.10 10.61 -8.13
CA PRO A 223 -22.61 11.97 -8.02
C PRO A 223 -22.65 12.51 -6.59
N GLN A 224 -22.92 11.67 -5.59
CA GLN A 224 -22.95 12.08 -4.18
C GLN A 224 -21.54 12.39 -3.65
N VAL A 225 -20.48 11.72 -4.14
CA VAL A 225 -19.10 12.01 -3.78
C VAL A 225 -18.65 13.33 -4.41
N ALA A 226 -18.99 13.56 -5.69
CA ALA A 226 -18.74 14.82 -6.37
C ALA A 226 -19.43 16.01 -5.67
N ALA A 227 -20.70 15.83 -5.27
CA ALA A 227 -21.42 16.85 -4.52
C ALA A 227 -20.80 17.13 -3.15
N ALA A 228 -20.40 16.08 -2.41
CA ALA A 228 -19.72 16.22 -1.12
C ALA A 228 -18.34 16.88 -1.23
N ALA A 229 -17.65 16.69 -2.36
CA ALA A 229 -16.40 17.38 -2.66
C ALA A 229 -16.60 18.87 -3.06
N GLY A 230 -17.86 19.32 -3.24
CA GLY A 230 -18.17 20.67 -3.70
C GLY A 230 -18.13 20.84 -5.22
N LEU A 231 -18.09 19.76 -5.97
CA LEU A 231 -17.97 19.73 -7.44
C LEU A 231 -19.12 18.92 -8.09
N PRO A 232 -20.41 19.27 -7.85
CA PRO A 232 -21.52 18.50 -8.42
C PRO A 232 -21.46 18.52 -9.94
N GLY A 233 -21.49 17.34 -10.57
CA GLY A 233 -21.45 17.20 -12.02
C GLY A 233 -20.05 17.26 -12.66
N ALA A 234 -19.00 17.40 -11.88
CA ALA A 234 -17.62 17.31 -12.39
C ALA A 234 -17.26 15.85 -12.73
N ASP A 235 -16.25 15.71 -13.59
CA ASP A 235 -15.67 14.39 -13.88
C ASP A 235 -14.90 13.81 -12.69
N ALA A 236 -14.71 12.50 -12.70
CA ALA A 236 -14.10 11.78 -11.59
C ALA A 236 -12.63 12.20 -11.32
N ARG A 237 -11.86 12.62 -12.33
CA ARG A 237 -10.49 13.10 -12.15
C ARG A 237 -10.45 14.42 -11.40
N ALA A 238 -11.31 15.36 -11.76
CA ALA A 238 -11.46 16.62 -11.05
C ALA A 238 -11.92 16.41 -9.59
N VAL A 239 -12.83 15.48 -9.37
CA VAL A 239 -13.29 15.11 -8.02
C VAL A 239 -12.14 14.52 -7.19
N LEU A 240 -11.35 13.61 -7.74
CA LEU A 240 -10.17 13.07 -7.03
C LEU A 240 -9.17 14.17 -6.67
N ALA A 241 -8.84 15.04 -7.61
CA ALA A 241 -7.91 16.14 -7.39
C ALA A 241 -8.39 17.05 -6.24
N GLU A 242 -9.67 17.37 -6.21
CA GLU A 242 -10.25 18.20 -5.15
C GLU A 242 -10.27 17.51 -3.79
N ILE A 243 -10.62 16.22 -3.73
CA ILE A 243 -10.59 15.43 -2.49
C ILE A 243 -9.15 15.38 -1.94
N ARG A 244 -8.15 15.17 -2.82
CA ARG A 244 -6.74 15.15 -2.41
C ARG A 244 -6.30 16.52 -1.89
N ARG A 245 -6.64 17.60 -2.59
CA ARG A 245 -6.38 18.98 -2.13
C ARG A 245 -7.01 19.27 -0.76
N GLN A 246 -8.24 18.84 -0.53
CA GLN A 246 -8.91 18.99 0.76
C GLN A 246 -8.22 18.18 1.87
N LYS A 247 -7.69 16.99 1.54
CA LYS A 247 -6.96 16.16 2.49
C LYS A 247 -5.61 16.76 2.85
N ASP A 248 -4.94 17.40 1.88
CA ASP A 248 -3.64 18.06 2.11
C ASP A 248 -3.76 19.34 2.95
N ALA A 249 -4.96 19.93 3.00
CA ALA A 249 -5.29 21.11 3.79
C ALA A 249 -5.89 20.81 5.18
N ALA A 250 -6.12 19.54 5.51
CA ALA A 250 -6.74 19.08 6.76
C ALA A 250 -5.68 18.64 7.75
#